data_a9fa81b23cf5d80bec9fb7cdf1947289
#
_entry.id   a9fa81b23cf5d80bec9fb7cdf1947289
#
_cell.length_a   1.000
_cell.length_b   1.000
_cell.length_c   1.000
_cell.angle_alpha   90.00
_cell.angle_beta   90.00
_cell.angle_gamma   90.00
#
_symmetry.space_group_name_H-M   'P 1'
#
loop_
_entity.id
_entity.type
_entity.pdbx_description
1 polymer ?
#
loop_
_entity_poly.entity_id
_entity_poly.type
_entity_poly.pdbx_seq_one_letter_code
_entity_poly.pdbx_strand_id
1 'polypeptide(L)'
;MDGVFAINKPSGATSRTVLDQINRVLSKSSTSQESLKKLQNVRNQTLGKQRIKKWKTNKLKMGHGGTLDPLASGVLVIGVGSGTKKLGDYTNGSVKRYECVGLLGGSTTTGDSEGELLLKTEVDHVTRELLDKCKERMVGTLDQTPPIFSALKMDGKRLYDYAREGLPLPRQIKSREVTIHDLEIKDDTLSKEHDYIFLKSEVDETGKTISEQLANNPTLNDHEVPFSREWKAKNPDNKELPLKMKIIEDKNVYEDESYRAPLLHFTSTVSSGTYIRSLLSDIGRCVGSSSYMVKLIRSKQAEWELNKNVFEMEDFTNYGEEVWAPVLFKVLESKGGNIDVGKEMEKSIALNHKEKKEEEETKENTEEEKETVNDEEQPPQKKQKA
;
A
#
# COMPACT_ATOMS: atom_id res chain seq x y z
N MET A 1 13.66 -16.43 12.83
CA MET A 1 12.71 -16.04 11.74
C MET A 1 13.46 -15.15 10.78
N ASP A 2 13.64 -15.59 9.53
CA ASP A 2 14.44 -14.89 8.51
C ASP A 2 13.83 -15.10 7.12
N GLY A 3 13.64 -14.06 6.36
CA GLY A 3 13.14 -14.18 4.98
C GLY A 3 12.31 -12.97 4.53
N VAL A 4 11.54 -13.19 3.47
CA VAL A 4 10.64 -12.19 2.86
C VAL A 4 9.26 -12.81 2.71
N PHE A 5 8.23 -12.04 2.99
CA PHE A 5 6.83 -12.35 2.76
C PHE A 5 6.08 -11.09 2.37
N ALA A 6 4.83 -11.20 1.98
CA ALA A 6 4.04 -10.05 1.60
C ALA A 6 2.70 -10.01 2.33
N ILE A 7 2.20 -8.80 2.55
CA ILE A 7 0.92 -8.53 3.20
C ILE A 7 0.08 -7.63 2.29
N ASN A 8 -1.22 -7.87 2.26
CA ASN A 8 -2.19 -6.94 1.71
C ASN A 8 -2.34 -5.75 2.69
N LYS A 9 -1.69 -4.64 2.36
CA LYS A 9 -1.82 -3.42 3.15
C LYS A 9 -3.23 -2.85 2.96
N PRO A 10 -4.01 -2.60 4.01
CA PRO A 10 -5.29 -1.93 3.88
C PRO A 10 -5.12 -0.46 3.48
N SER A 11 -6.12 0.11 2.81
CA SER A 11 -6.22 1.56 2.59
C SER A 11 -6.37 2.31 3.91
N GLY A 12 -5.95 3.58 3.96
CA GLY A 12 -6.01 4.43 5.16
C GLY A 12 -4.85 4.25 6.15
N ALA A 13 -4.03 3.21 6.02
CA ALA A 13 -2.88 2.96 6.88
C ALA A 13 -1.56 3.25 6.17
N THR A 14 -0.57 3.82 6.86
CA THR A 14 0.77 3.97 6.29
C THR A 14 1.50 2.64 6.23
N SER A 15 2.40 2.45 5.26
CA SER A 15 3.28 1.26 5.21
C SER A 15 4.05 1.05 6.52
N ARG A 16 4.38 2.14 7.23
CA ARG A 16 5.07 2.09 8.51
C ARG A 16 4.17 1.56 9.62
N THR A 17 2.93 2.02 9.69
CA THR A 17 1.94 1.56 10.68
C THR A 17 1.70 0.07 10.56
N VAL A 18 1.49 -0.43 9.32
CA VAL A 18 1.32 -1.86 9.04
C VAL A 18 2.55 -2.66 9.47
N LEU A 19 3.75 -2.21 9.09
CA LEU A 19 4.99 -2.86 9.49
C LEU A 19 5.14 -2.93 11.02
N ASP A 20 4.79 -1.85 11.74
CA ASP A 20 4.88 -1.82 13.21
C ASP A 20 3.83 -2.73 13.88
N GLN A 21 2.63 -2.87 13.29
CA GLN A 21 1.60 -3.81 13.78
C GLN A 21 2.08 -5.25 13.64
N ILE A 22 2.54 -5.66 12.45
CA ILE A 22 3.06 -7.00 12.22
C ILE A 22 4.30 -7.27 13.09
N ASN A 23 5.21 -6.32 13.20
CA ASN A 23 6.37 -6.47 14.07
C ASN A 23 5.95 -6.72 15.53
N ARG A 24 4.87 -6.08 15.99
CA ARG A 24 4.35 -6.28 17.34
C ARG A 24 3.80 -7.69 17.54
N VAL A 25 3.04 -8.21 16.57
CA VAL A 25 2.51 -9.58 16.61
C VAL A 25 3.67 -10.58 16.58
N LEU A 26 4.52 -10.53 15.57
CA LEU A 26 5.63 -11.47 15.42
C LEU A 26 6.63 -11.42 16.57
N SER A 27 6.93 -10.24 17.14
CA SER A 27 7.87 -10.13 18.26
C SER A 27 7.30 -10.67 19.58
N LYS A 28 5.98 -10.83 19.72
CA LYS A 28 5.35 -11.45 20.89
C LYS A 28 5.24 -12.96 20.76
N SER A 29 5.37 -13.50 19.56
CA SER A 29 5.21 -14.93 19.29
C SER A 29 6.31 -15.77 19.95
N SER A 30 5.96 -17.00 20.31
CA SER A 30 6.90 -17.99 20.88
C SER A 30 8.04 -18.29 19.90
N THR A 31 7.73 -18.37 18.61
CA THR A 31 8.67 -18.63 17.52
C THR A 31 9.76 -17.56 17.37
N SER A 32 9.48 -16.33 17.83
CA SER A 32 10.46 -15.23 17.79
C SER A 32 11.32 -15.10 19.03
N GLN A 33 10.93 -15.71 20.14
CA GLN A 33 11.59 -15.52 21.46
C GLN A 33 13.06 -15.93 21.44
N GLU A 34 13.41 -17.02 20.77
CA GLU A 34 14.80 -17.46 20.67
C GLU A 34 15.68 -16.43 19.94
N SER A 35 15.19 -15.89 18.84
CA SER A 35 15.88 -14.84 18.07
C SER A 35 16.06 -13.57 18.89
N LEU A 36 15.04 -13.16 19.66
CA LEU A 36 15.11 -12.00 20.54
C LEU A 36 16.06 -12.22 21.72
N LYS A 37 16.05 -13.41 22.33
CA LYS A 37 17.02 -13.79 23.39
C LYS A 37 18.45 -13.73 22.86
N LYS A 38 18.73 -14.22 21.65
CA LYS A 38 20.05 -14.11 21.01
C LYS A 38 20.47 -12.64 20.86
N LEU A 39 19.58 -11.76 20.42
CA LEU A 39 19.85 -10.31 20.31
C LEU A 39 20.12 -9.66 21.67
N GLN A 40 19.39 -10.05 22.72
CA GLN A 40 19.60 -9.56 24.08
C GLN A 40 20.98 -10.01 24.61
N ASN A 41 21.36 -11.27 24.40
CA ASN A 41 22.66 -11.80 24.80
C ASN A 41 23.81 -11.05 24.09
N VAL A 42 23.72 -10.85 22.77
CA VAL A 42 24.70 -10.05 22.02
C VAL A 42 24.80 -8.63 22.59
N ARG A 43 23.67 -8.00 22.90
CA ARG A 43 23.67 -6.69 23.54
C ARG A 43 24.37 -6.68 24.90
N ASN A 44 24.14 -7.69 25.72
CA ASN A 44 24.71 -7.80 27.06
C ASN A 44 26.25 -8.04 27.03
N GLN A 45 26.73 -8.72 26.01
CA GLN A 45 28.16 -8.97 25.79
C GLN A 45 28.89 -7.83 25.10
N THR A 46 28.16 -6.88 24.44
CA THR A 46 28.76 -5.76 23.70
C THR A 46 28.78 -4.51 24.57
N LEU A 47 29.94 -3.88 24.71
CA LEU A 47 30.16 -2.65 25.49
C LEU A 47 30.35 -1.43 24.58
N GLY A 48 30.13 -0.23 25.15
CA GLY A 48 30.43 1.04 24.48
C GLY A 48 29.47 1.42 23.34
N LYS A 49 29.98 2.21 22.38
CA LYS A 49 29.18 2.80 21.27
C LYS A 49 28.59 1.75 20.31
N GLN A 50 29.17 0.57 20.24
CA GLN A 50 28.67 -0.54 19.39
C GLN A 50 27.51 -1.31 20.02
N ARG A 51 27.20 -1.05 21.29
CA ARG A 51 26.13 -1.76 22.00
C ARG A 51 24.77 -1.49 21.36
N ILE A 52 24.05 -2.57 21.04
CA ILE A 52 22.69 -2.51 20.49
C ILE A 52 21.78 -1.75 21.48
N LYS A 53 21.01 -0.77 21.00
CA LYS A 53 20.03 -0.04 21.85
C LYS A 53 18.97 -1.01 22.40
N LYS A 54 18.61 -0.87 23.69
CA LYS A 54 17.67 -1.77 24.39
C LYS A 54 16.35 -2.00 23.62
N TRP A 55 15.77 -0.97 23.04
CA TRP A 55 14.53 -1.07 22.31
C TRP A 55 14.64 -1.90 21.02
N LYS A 56 15.85 -2.07 20.45
CA LYS A 56 16.10 -2.92 19.27
C LYS A 56 16.18 -4.40 19.61
N THR A 57 16.32 -4.76 20.88
CA THR A 57 16.40 -6.17 21.30
C THR A 57 15.04 -6.77 21.67
N ASN A 58 13.99 -5.94 21.69
CA ASN A 58 12.61 -6.36 21.99
C ASN A 58 11.72 -6.40 20.74
N LYS A 59 12.32 -6.17 19.56
CA LYS A 59 11.60 -6.17 18.27
C LYS A 59 12.45 -6.90 17.23
N LEU A 60 11.79 -7.62 16.35
CA LEU A 60 12.45 -8.21 15.20
C LEU A 60 12.98 -7.10 14.27
N LYS A 61 14.11 -7.39 13.62
CA LYS A 61 14.59 -6.52 12.55
C LYS A 61 13.68 -6.71 11.35
N MET A 62 12.92 -5.69 11.00
CA MET A 62 11.97 -5.72 9.87
C MET A 62 12.05 -4.44 9.04
N GLY A 63 11.62 -4.54 7.79
CA GLY A 63 11.49 -3.44 6.86
C GLY A 63 10.51 -3.79 5.74
N HIS A 64 10.25 -2.85 4.82
CA HIS A 64 9.41 -3.09 3.64
C HIS A 64 10.13 -2.77 2.35
N GLY A 65 9.78 -3.46 1.27
CA GLY A 65 10.37 -3.37 -0.07
C GLY A 65 9.61 -2.46 -1.01
N GLY A 66 9.38 -1.22 -0.62
CA GLY A 66 8.66 -0.22 -1.41
C GLY A 66 7.44 0.33 -0.68
N THR A 67 7.43 1.63 -0.45
CA THR A 67 6.35 2.33 0.24
C THR A 67 5.08 2.32 -0.61
N LEU A 68 3.93 2.16 0.05
CA LEU A 68 2.60 2.51 -0.47
C LEU A 68 2.12 3.76 0.27
N ASP A 69 1.47 4.65 -0.46
CA ASP A 69 0.81 5.82 0.12
C ASP A 69 -0.32 5.38 1.08
N PRO A 70 -0.78 6.22 2.02
CA PRO A 70 -1.83 5.83 2.96
C PRO A 70 -3.11 5.38 2.25
N LEU A 71 -3.59 6.14 1.26
CA LEU A 71 -4.75 5.82 0.43
C LEU A 71 -4.61 4.45 -0.28
N ALA A 72 -3.38 4.10 -0.70
CA ALA A 72 -3.14 2.89 -1.47
C ALA A 72 -3.29 1.62 -0.63
N SER A 73 -3.78 0.56 -1.24
CA SER A 73 -3.82 -0.81 -0.69
C SER A 73 -2.99 -1.79 -1.51
N GLY A 74 -2.93 -3.03 -1.08
CA GLY A 74 -2.32 -4.11 -1.85
C GLY A 74 -0.95 -4.56 -1.35
N VAL A 75 -0.22 -5.22 -2.22
CA VAL A 75 1.02 -5.94 -1.91
C VAL A 75 2.06 -5.06 -1.24
N LEU A 76 2.38 -5.31 0.01
CA LEU A 76 3.49 -4.72 0.77
C LEU A 76 4.48 -5.83 1.12
N VAL A 77 5.62 -5.85 0.44
CA VAL A 77 6.68 -6.82 0.68
C VAL A 77 7.40 -6.48 1.99
N ILE A 78 7.49 -7.45 2.90
CA ILE A 78 8.11 -7.32 4.22
C ILE A 78 9.31 -8.25 4.31
N GLY A 79 10.43 -7.72 4.76
CA GLY A 79 11.61 -8.50 5.12
C GLY A 79 11.75 -8.59 6.62
N VAL A 80 12.05 -9.80 7.13
CA VAL A 80 12.34 -10.07 8.53
C VAL A 80 13.75 -10.65 8.67
N GLY A 81 14.46 -10.22 9.71
CA GLY A 81 15.81 -10.67 10.00
C GLY A 81 16.80 -10.38 8.86
N SER A 82 17.42 -11.43 8.31
CA SER A 82 18.33 -11.35 7.15
C SER A 82 17.60 -10.96 5.86
N GLY A 83 16.30 -11.26 5.75
CA GLY A 83 15.46 -10.87 4.61
C GLY A 83 15.41 -9.37 4.36
N THR A 84 15.65 -8.54 5.39
CA THR A 84 15.75 -7.08 5.22
C THR A 84 16.85 -6.64 4.25
N LYS A 85 17.84 -7.46 3.99
CA LYS A 85 18.92 -7.17 3.03
C LYS A 85 18.47 -7.26 1.57
N LYS A 86 17.38 -8.00 1.30
CA LYS A 86 16.81 -8.19 -0.03
C LYS A 86 15.82 -7.09 -0.43
N LEU A 87 15.42 -6.24 0.52
CA LEU A 87 14.37 -5.23 0.28
C LEU A 87 14.78 -4.17 -0.77
N GLY A 88 16.08 -3.98 -0.99
CA GLY A 88 16.60 -3.13 -2.05
C GLY A 88 16.15 -3.57 -3.44
N ASP A 89 16.15 -4.86 -3.70
CA ASP A 89 15.75 -5.47 -4.98
C ASP A 89 14.26 -5.23 -5.25
N TYR A 90 13.41 -5.36 -4.22
CA TYR A 90 11.98 -5.05 -4.32
C TYR A 90 11.71 -3.56 -4.51
N THR A 91 12.48 -2.70 -3.85
CA THR A 91 12.31 -1.24 -3.97
C THR A 91 12.71 -0.73 -5.35
N ASN A 92 13.90 -1.12 -5.83
CA ASN A 92 14.56 -0.51 -6.99
C ASN A 92 14.60 -1.41 -8.25
N GLY A 93 14.45 -2.71 -8.10
CA GLY A 93 14.64 -3.68 -9.19
C GLY A 93 13.36 -4.37 -9.68
N SER A 94 12.24 -4.23 -8.97
CA SER A 94 11.04 -5.02 -9.28
C SER A 94 10.01 -4.26 -10.10
N VAL A 95 9.41 -4.96 -11.06
CA VAL A 95 8.20 -4.54 -11.76
C VAL A 95 7.02 -4.61 -10.80
N LYS A 96 6.08 -3.67 -10.96
CA LYS A 96 4.87 -3.56 -10.15
C LYS A 96 3.65 -3.40 -11.03
N ARG A 97 2.54 -4.02 -10.63
CA ARG A 97 1.26 -3.84 -11.30
C ARG A 97 0.29 -3.13 -10.36
N TYR A 98 -0.40 -2.15 -10.91
CA TYR A 98 -1.36 -1.34 -10.17
C TYR A 98 -2.70 -1.31 -10.89
N GLU A 99 -3.77 -1.20 -10.10
CA GLU A 99 -5.09 -0.74 -10.49
C GLU A 99 -5.27 0.65 -9.88
N CYS A 100 -5.65 1.61 -10.69
CA CYS A 100 -5.82 3.01 -10.29
C CYS A 100 -7.17 3.54 -10.76
N VAL A 101 -7.91 4.15 -9.83
CA VAL A 101 -9.11 4.92 -10.13
C VAL A 101 -8.86 6.36 -9.74
N GLY A 102 -9.13 7.27 -10.67
CA GLY A 102 -9.12 8.70 -10.47
C GLY A 102 -10.41 9.35 -10.91
N LEU A 103 -10.62 10.59 -10.50
CA LEU A 103 -11.69 11.46 -10.96
C LEU A 103 -11.11 12.50 -11.91
N LEU A 104 -11.73 12.67 -13.09
CA LEU A 104 -11.41 13.73 -14.03
C LEU A 104 -12.03 15.06 -13.57
N GLY A 105 -11.45 16.17 -14.00
CA GLY A 105 -11.99 17.50 -13.77
C GLY A 105 -11.42 18.23 -12.57
N GLY A 106 -10.52 17.63 -11.80
CA GLY A 106 -9.85 18.27 -10.68
C GLY A 106 -8.39 17.87 -10.53
N SER A 107 -7.58 18.74 -9.96
CA SER A 107 -6.25 18.37 -9.46
C SER A 107 -6.11 18.76 -7.99
N THR A 108 -5.28 18.01 -7.25
CA THR A 108 -5.08 18.22 -5.81
C THR A 108 -3.61 18.43 -5.46
N THR A 109 -3.35 18.97 -4.28
CA THR A 109 -2.01 19.23 -3.77
C THR A 109 -1.14 17.99 -3.73
N THR A 110 -1.72 16.82 -3.40
CA THR A 110 -1.02 15.53 -3.30
C THR A 110 -1.13 14.68 -4.57
N GLY A 111 -2.03 15.01 -5.48
CA GLY A 111 -2.41 14.20 -6.64
C GLY A 111 -3.38 13.06 -6.32
N ASP A 112 -3.91 13.01 -5.09
CA ASP A 112 -4.91 12.07 -4.62
C ASP A 112 -5.98 12.76 -3.76
N SER A 113 -6.99 12.02 -3.31
CA SER A 113 -8.10 12.54 -2.51
C SER A 113 -7.73 12.87 -1.05
N GLU A 114 -6.49 12.63 -0.61
CA GLU A 114 -5.99 13.07 0.70
C GLU A 114 -5.48 14.52 0.65
N GLY A 115 -5.37 15.11 -0.55
CA GLY A 115 -4.97 16.49 -0.76
C GLY A 115 -6.17 17.40 -1.00
N GLU A 116 -5.89 18.71 -1.05
CA GLU A 116 -6.87 19.75 -1.25
C GLU A 116 -6.96 20.11 -2.72
N LEU A 117 -8.15 20.50 -3.18
CA LEU A 117 -8.41 20.82 -4.57
C LEU A 117 -7.67 22.10 -4.98
N LEU A 118 -6.83 22.02 -6.00
CA LEU A 118 -6.05 23.14 -6.55
C LEU A 118 -6.80 23.88 -7.66
N LEU A 119 -7.40 23.14 -8.59
CA LEU A 119 -8.10 23.70 -9.74
C LEU A 119 -9.15 22.71 -10.26
N LYS A 120 -10.11 23.24 -11.00
CA LYS A 120 -11.13 22.52 -11.75
C LYS A 120 -10.93 22.69 -13.24
N THR A 121 -11.26 21.66 -14.01
CA THR A 121 -11.17 21.68 -15.48
C THR A 121 -12.39 21.08 -16.12
N GLU A 122 -12.67 21.49 -17.38
CA GLU A 122 -13.72 20.87 -18.19
C GLU A 122 -13.42 19.37 -18.43
N VAL A 123 -14.49 18.59 -18.55
CA VAL A 123 -14.41 17.12 -18.77
C VAL A 123 -15.21 16.64 -19.97
N ASP A 124 -16.17 17.42 -20.48
CA ASP A 124 -17.13 16.96 -21.49
C ASP A 124 -16.49 16.66 -22.86
N HIS A 125 -15.30 17.20 -23.12
CA HIS A 125 -14.54 16.93 -24.35
C HIS A 125 -13.70 15.65 -24.26
N VAL A 126 -13.58 15.05 -23.07
CA VAL A 126 -12.77 13.84 -22.89
C VAL A 126 -13.54 12.62 -23.42
N THR A 127 -12.93 11.94 -24.39
CA THR A 127 -13.50 10.75 -25.02
C THR A 127 -12.60 9.54 -24.81
N ARG A 128 -13.16 8.35 -25.00
CA ARG A 128 -12.37 7.11 -24.95
C ARG A 128 -11.24 7.10 -25.97
N GLU A 129 -11.50 7.59 -27.16
CA GLU A 129 -10.49 7.66 -28.24
C GLU A 129 -9.31 8.57 -27.86
N LEU A 130 -9.56 9.71 -27.19
CA LEU A 130 -8.49 10.57 -26.69
C LEU A 130 -7.65 9.89 -25.63
N LEU A 131 -8.28 9.13 -24.72
CA LEU A 131 -7.59 8.37 -23.69
C LEU A 131 -6.76 7.23 -24.28
N ASP A 132 -7.28 6.53 -25.31
CA ASP A 132 -6.52 5.46 -25.98
C ASP A 132 -5.33 6.05 -26.77
N LYS A 133 -5.46 7.19 -27.42
CA LYS A 133 -4.34 7.91 -28.04
C LYS A 133 -3.31 8.37 -27.00
N CYS A 134 -3.75 8.84 -25.83
CA CYS A 134 -2.86 9.21 -24.75
C CYS A 134 -2.08 7.98 -24.21
N LYS A 135 -2.77 6.86 -23.99
CA LYS A 135 -2.20 5.59 -23.58
C LYS A 135 -1.05 5.16 -24.53
N GLU A 136 -1.29 5.18 -25.84
CA GLU A 136 -0.28 4.80 -26.84
C GLU A 136 1.01 5.64 -26.72
N ARG A 137 0.88 6.92 -26.35
CA ARG A 137 2.01 7.82 -26.17
C ARG A 137 2.80 7.60 -24.91
N MET A 138 2.17 7.00 -23.88
CA MET A 138 2.78 6.82 -22.56
C MET A 138 3.42 5.45 -22.36
N VAL A 139 3.00 4.42 -23.13
CA VAL A 139 3.62 3.10 -23.05
C VAL A 139 5.03 3.13 -23.63
N GLY A 140 6.01 2.66 -22.84
CA GLY A 140 7.42 2.71 -23.13
C GLY A 140 8.23 3.45 -22.06
N THR A 141 9.43 3.86 -22.41
CA THR A 141 10.36 4.56 -21.51
C THR A 141 10.17 6.07 -21.58
N LEU A 142 9.93 6.71 -20.44
CA LEU A 142 9.71 8.14 -20.33
C LEU A 142 10.37 8.75 -19.10
N ASP A 143 10.52 10.08 -19.10
CA ASP A 143 11.08 10.84 -17.98
C ASP A 143 9.94 11.42 -17.13
N GLN A 144 9.64 10.79 -16.00
CA GLN A 144 8.58 11.19 -15.08
C GLN A 144 9.11 12.07 -13.96
N THR A 145 8.43 13.19 -13.69
CA THR A 145 8.70 14.02 -12.51
C THR A 145 7.95 13.49 -11.29
N PRO A 146 8.66 13.13 -10.21
CA PRO A 146 8.01 12.71 -8.97
C PRO A 146 7.19 13.83 -8.33
N PRO A 147 6.08 13.51 -7.61
CA PRO A 147 5.33 14.51 -6.88
C PRO A 147 6.14 15.04 -5.68
N ILE A 148 5.87 16.28 -5.26
CA ILE A 148 6.47 16.85 -4.06
C ILE A 148 6.09 16.03 -2.81
N PHE A 149 4.87 15.51 -2.75
CA PHE A 149 4.43 14.60 -1.69
C PHE A 149 4.98 13.18 -1.88
N SER A 150 6.32 13.07 -1.82
CA SER A 150 7.05 11.80 -1.92
C SER A 150 8.11 11.66 -0.85
N ALA A 151 8.54 10.41 -0.60
CA ALA A 151 9.60 10.10 0.36
C ALA A 151 11.03 10.36 -0.18
N LEU A 152 11.17 10.89 -1.38
CA LEU A 152 12.45 11.31 -1.93
C LEU A 152 13.09 12.38 -1.06
N LYS A 153 14.41 12.35 -0.98
CA LYS A 153 15.15 13.34 -0.19
C LYS A 153 15.83 14.36 -1.07
N MET A 154 15.76 15.61 -0.63
CA MET A 154 16.53 16.73 -1.16
C MET A 154 17.27 17.36 0.02
N ASP A 155 18.60 17.44 -0.07
CA ASP A 155 19.47 17.95 0.99
C ASP A 155 19.22 17.34 2.39
N GLY A 156 18.96 16.00 2.40
CA GLY A 156 18.74 15.22 3.62
C GLY A 156 17.30 15.21 4.15
N LYS A 157 16.46 16.18 3.76
CA LYS A 157 15.04 16.32 4.15
C LYS A 157 14.15 15.69 3.05
N ARG A 158 13.04 15.08 3.43
CA ARG A 158 12.10 14.49 2.47
C ARG A 158 11.29 15.58 1.76
N LEU A 159 10.90 15.34 0.52
CA LEU A 159 10.13 16.32 -0.25
C LEU A 159 8.79 16.64 0.42
N TYR A 160 8.08 15.66 0.95
CA TYR A 160 6.82 15.91 1.65
C TYR A 160 6.99 16.73 2.96
N ASP A 161 8.18 16.74 3.58
CA ASP A 161 8.44 17.57 4.75
C ASP A 161 8.56 19.04 4.34
N TYR A 162 9.18 19.35 3.17
CA TYR A 162 9.16 20.68 2.62
C TYR A 162 7.75 21.19 2.34
N ALA A 163 6.93 20.34 1.69
CA ALA A 163 5.54 20.69 1.36
C ALA A 163 4.71 21.00 2.62
N ARG A 164 4.77 20.12 3.63
CA ARG A 164 4.00 20.30 4.87
C ARG A 164 4.41 21.50 5.71
N GLU A 165 5.67 21.89 5.64
CA GLU A 165 6.19 23.05 6.35
C GLU A 165 6.06 24.33 5.53
N GLY A 166 5.48 24.28 4.32
CA GLY A 166 5.37 25.46 3.42
C GLY A 166 6.72 26.02 2.96
N LEU A 167 7.79 25.21 3.04
CA LEU A 167 9.13 25.66 2.67
C LEU A 167 9.36 25.48 1.16
N PRO A 168 10.00 26.47 0.51
CA PRO A 168 10.37 26.32 -0.90
C PRO A 168 11.42 25.22 -1.07
N LEU A 169 11.35 24.51 -2.19
CA LEU A 169 12.38 23.54 -2.52
C LEU A 169 13.71 24.24 -2.86
N PRO A 170 14.86 23.71 -2.39
CA PRO A 170 16.18 24.26 -2.70
C PRO A 170 16.52 24.26 -4.21
N ARG A 171 15.91 23.34 -4.95
CA ARG A 171 16.06 23.16 -6.41
C ARG A 171 14.85 22.41 -6.99
N GLN A 172 14.73 22.42 -8.31
CA GLN A 172 13.68 21.66 -9.01
C GLN A 172 13.79 20.14 -8.75
N ILE A 173 12.65 19.48 -8.72
CA ILE A 173 12.57 18.01 -8.65
C ILE A 173 13.04 17.46 -10.00
N LYS A 174 14.10 16.66 -9.98
CA LYS A 174 14.62 16.03 -11.19
C LYS A 174 13.68 14.93 -11.65
N SER A 175 13.33 14.97 -12.93
CA SER A 175 12.68 13.86 -13.61
C SER A 175 13.59 12.63 -13.59
N ARG A 176 12.99 11.46 -13.65
CA ARG A 176 13.71 10.19 -13.70
C ARG A 176 13.12 9.28 -14.75
N GLU A 177 13.98 8.48 -15.31
CA GLU A 177 13.58 7.45 -16.26
C GLU A 177 12.74 6.39 -15.57
N VAL A 178 11.58 6.12 -16.17
CA VAL A 178 10.66 5.03 -15.79
C VAL A 178 10.14 4.35 -17.04
N THR A 179 9.71 3.11 -16.93
CA THR A 179 9.09 2.38 -18.02
C THR A 179 7.67 1.99 -17.69
N ILE A 180 6.75 2.37 -18.53
CA ILE A 180 5.36 1.89 -18.52
C ILE A 180 5.33 0.68 -19.46
N HIS A 181 5.37 -0.52 -18.89
CA HIS A 181 5.37 -1.75 -19.68
C HIS A 181 4.02 -2.04 -20.31
N ASP A 182 2.95 -1.68 -19.57
CA ASP A 182 1.57 -1.86 -20.00
C ASP A 182 0.69 -0.82 -19.34
N LEU A 183 -0.33 -0.36 -20.07
CA LEU A 183 -1.36 0.56 -19.59
C LEU A 183 -2.68 0.19 -20.26
N GLU A 184 -3.65 -0.25 -19.50
CA GLU A 184 -4.97 -0.66 -19.98
C GLU A 184 -6.04 0.24 -19.38
N ILE A 185 -6.73 0.99 -20.21
CA ILE A 185 -7.90 1.80 -19.80
C ILE A 185 -9.11 0.88 -19.66
N LYS A 186 -9.77 0.89 -18.52
CA LYS A 186 -10.90 0.00 -18.19
C LYS A 186 -12.19 0.50 -18.84
N ASP A 187 -13.17 -0.42 -18.98
CA ASP A 187 -14.41 -0.16 -19.70
C ASP A 187 -15.35 0.82 -18.97
N ASP A 188 -15.26 0.87 -17.64
CA ASP A 188 -16.00 1.81 -16.79
C ASP A 188 -15.39 3.22 -16.77
N THR A 189 -14.28 3.45 -17.47
CA THR A 189 -13.71 4.80 -17.65
C THR A 189 -14.72 5.71 -18.34
N LEU A 190 -14.83 6.93 -17.86
CA LEU A 190 -15.82 7.96 -18.17
C LEU A 190 -17.23 7.72 -17.58
N SER A 191 -17.45 6.60 -16.87
CA SER A 191 -18.69 6.44 -16.11
C SER A 191 -18.80 7.50 -15.02
N LYS A 192 -20.05 7.93 -14.77
CA LYS A 192 -20.45 8.76 -13.63
C LYS A 192 -21.26 7.95 -12.60
N GLU A 193 -21.41 6.64 -12.82
CA GLU A 193 -22.13 5.72 -11.92
C GLU A 193 -21.15 5.14 -10.90
N HIS A 194 -20.91 5.88 -9.82
CA HIS A 194 -20.01 5.48 -8.73
C HIS A 194 -20.28 6.31 -7.47
N ASP A 195 -19.74 5.89 -6.32
CA ASP A 195 -19.95 6.52 -5.01
C ASP A 195 -18.86 7.55 -4.63
N TYR A 196 -17.82 7.73 -5.44
CA TYR A 196 -16.78 8.72 -5.15
C TYR A 196 -17.35 10.14 -5.23
N ILE A 197 -17.05 10.94 -4.19
CA ILE A 197 -17.45 12.34 -4.10
C ILE A 197 -16.32 13.21 -4.66
N PHE A 198 -16.67 14.17 -5.51
CA PHE A 198 -15.71 15.15 -6.00
C PHE A 198 -15.32 16.11 -4.87
N LEU A 199 -14.03 16.42 -4.73
CA LEU A 199 -13.54 17.31 -3.68
C LEU A 199 -14.07 18.72 -3.90
N LYS A 200 -14.47 19.36 -2.80
CA LYS A 200 -14.92 20.75 -2.80
C LYS A 200 -13.75 21.71 -2.68
N SER A 201 -13.93 22.90 -3.20
CA SER A 201 -12.94 23.97 -3.04
C SER A 201 -12.96 24.49 -1.60
N GLU A 202 -11.85 24.37 -0.89
CA GLU A 202 -11.71 24.94 0.44
C GLU A 202 -11.11 26.33 0.36
N VAL A 203 -11.67 27.26 1.14
CA VAL A 203 -11.13 28.60 1.35
C VAL A 203 -10.84 28.76 2.83
N ASP A 204 -9.74 29.42 3.16
CA ASP A 204 -9.41 29.74 4.55
C ASP A 204 -10.29 30.88 5.11
N GLU A 205 -10.12 31.22 6.37
CA GLU A 205 -10.82 32.29 7.05
C GLU A 205 -10.63 33.67 6.37
N THR A 206 -9.61 33.82 5.53
CA THR A 206 -9.32 35.04 4.74
C THR A 206 -9.89 35.00 3.33
N GLY A 207 -10.58 33.91 2.96
CA GLY A 207 -11.15 33.69 1.62
C GLY A 207 -10.12 33.28 0.56
N LYS A 208 -8.87 32.97 0.95
CA LYS A 208 -7.84 32.46 0.04
C LYS A 208 -7.96 30.97 -0.14
N THR A 209 -7.80 30.54 -1.37
CA THR A 209 -7.66 29.12 -1.68
C THR A 209 -6.28 28.62 -1.31
N ILE A 210 -6.16 27.33 -1.10
CA ILE A 210 -4.89 26.67 -0.75
C ILE A 210 -3.90 26.73 -1.89
N SER A 211 -4.35 26.77 -3.14
CA SER A 211 -3.48 27.04 -4.29
C SER A 211 -2.72 28.36 -4.16
N GLU A 212 -3.34 29.39 -3.56
CA GLU A 212 -2.70 30.67 -3.28
C GLU A 212 -1.68 30.60 -2.14
N GLN A 213 -1.87 29.69 -1.19
CA GLN A 213 -0.93 29.45 -0.08
C GLN A 213 0.28 28.61 -0.51
N LEU A 214 0.08 27.66 -1.41
CA LEU A 214 1.13 26.76 -1.94
C LEU A 214 1.88 27.32 -3.15
N ALA A 215 1.71 28.60 -3.47
CA ALA A 215 2.29 29.27 -4.66
C ALA A 215 3.82 29.09 -4.82
N ASN A 216 4.53 28.64 -3.78
CA ASN A 216 5.98 28.41 -3.79
C ASN A 216 6.39 26.95 -3.99
N ASN A 217 5.44 25.99 -4.07
CA ASN A 217 5.75 24.58 -4.21
C ASN A 217 5.23 24.03 -5.54
N PRO A 218 6.04 23.25 -6.27
CA PRO A 218 5.59 22.68 -7.53
C PRO A 218 4.46 21.68 -7.31
N THR A 219 3.47 21.74 -8.20
CA THR A 219 2.37 20.79 -8.29
C THR A 219 2.60 19.80 -9.43
N LEU A 220 1.75 18.79 -9.55
CA LEU A 220 1.78 17.88 -10.70
C LEU A 220 1.41 18.57 -12.02
N ASN A 221 0.82 19.79 -11.97
CA ASN A 221 0.43 20.55 -13.14
C ASN A 221 1.58 21.36 -13.78
N ASP A 222 2.70 21.54 -13.06
CA ASP A 222 3.79 22.44 -13.45
C ASP A 222 4.83 21.82 -14.38
N HIS A 223 4.65 20.55 -14.74
CA HIS A 223 5.58 19.81 -15.59
C HIS A 223 4.96 19.51 -16.94
N GLU A 224 5.79 19.39 -17.96
CA GLU A 224 5.37 18.89 -19.27
C GLU A 224 4.83 17.46 -19.16
N VAL A 225 3.80 17.13 -19.94
CA VAL A 225 3.27 15.76 -20.05
C VAL A 225 4.34 14.89 -20.75
N PRO A 226 4.86 13.87 -20.08
CA PRO A 226 5.90 13.04 -20.67
C PRO A 226 5.29 12.03 -21.66
N PHE A 227 5.93 11.89 -22.83
CA PHE A 227 5.63 10.82 -23.78
C PHE A 227 6.82 9.88 -23.89
N SER A 228 6.56 8.60 -24.20
CA SER A 228 7.60 7.60 -24.30
C SER A 228 8.58 7.93 -25.45
N ARG A 229 9.82 7.56 -25.26
CA ARG A 229 10.89 7.76 -26.25
C ARG A 229 10.60 6.95 -27.50
N GLU A 230 10.05 5.75 -27.34
CA GLU A 230 9.68 4.83 -28.40
C GLU A 230 8.57 5.43 -29.28
N TRP A 231 7.58 6.07 -28.66
CA TRP A 231 6.51 6.73 -29.40
C TRP A 231 7.02 7.98 -30.11
N LYS A 232 7.78 8.84 -29.43
CA LYS A 232 8.37 10.06 -30.02
C LYS A 232 9.24 9.75 -31.22
N ALA A 233 10.04 8.67 -31.15
CA ALA A 233 10.92 8.27 -32.28
C ALA A 233 10.13 7.85 -33.52
N LYS A 234 8.93 7.25 -33.33
CA LYS A 234 8.06 6.84 -34.45
C LYS A 234 7.18 7.98 -35.00
N ASN A 235 6.96 9.03 -34.19
CA ASN A 235 6.00 10.10 -34.49
C ASN A 235 6.59 11.50 -34.22
N PRO A 236 7.71 11.88 -34.86
CA PRO A 236 8.46 13.10 -34.53
C PRO A 236 7.65 14.39 -34.75
N ASP A 237 6.74 14.39 -35.72
CA ASP A 237 5.96 15.57 -36.12
C ASP A 237 4.53 15.59 -35.53
N ASN A 238 4.17 14.59 -34.76
CA ASN A 238 2.81 14.53 -34.18
C ASN A 238 2.69 15.48 -32.97
N LYS A 239 1.87 16.53 -33.15
CA LYS A 239 1.57 17.54 -32.12
C LYS A 239 0.09 17.55 -31.68
N GLU A 240 -0.65 16.49 -31.96
CA GLU A 240 -2.07 16.38 -31.62
C GLU A 240 -2.33 16.46 -30.11
N LEU A 241 -1.42 15.88 -29.31
CA LEU A 241 -1.48 15.88 -27.86
C LEU A 241 -0.15 16.39 -27.26
N PRO A 242 -0.13 16.94 -26.04
CA PRO A 242 -1.28 17.12 -25.14
C PRO A 242 -2.19 18.26 -25.58
N LEU A 243 -3.46 18.14 -25.27
CA LEU A 243 -4.41 19.25 -25.45
C LEU A 243 -4.17 20.32 -24.37
N LYS A 244 -4.51 21.58 -24.70
CA LYS A 244 -4.48 22.65 -23.70
C LYS A 244 -5.55 22.38 -22.64
N MET A 245 -5.15 22.40 -21.38
CA MET A 245 -6.04 22.23 -20.24
C MET A 245 -7.03 23.41 -20.16
N LYS A 246 -8.32 23.08 -20.04
CA LYS A 246 -9.41 24.05 -19.97
C LYS A 246 -9.80 24.26 -18.51
N ILE A 247 -9.21 25.26 -17.90
CA ILE A 247 -9.43 25.60 -16.49
C ILE A 247 -10.79 26.26 -16.34
N ILE A 248 -11.54 25.88 -15.30
CA ILE A 248 -12.81 26.49 -14.89
C ILE A 248 -12.52 27.48 -13.76
N GLU A 249 -12.84 28.73 -13.99
CA GLU A 249 -12.61 29.78 -12.98
C GLU A 249 -13.80 29.93 -12.01
N ASP A 250 -15.01 29.52 -12.42
CA ASP A 250 -16.19 29.54 -11.54
C ASP A 250 -16.03 28.47 -10.42
N LYS A 251 -15.87 28.97 -9.20
CA LYS A 251 -15.71 28.14 -8.01
C LYS A 251 -16.95 27.28 -7.69
N ASN A 252 -18.14 27.66 -8.17
CA ASN A 252 -19.38 26.95 -7.87
C ASN A 252 -19.61 25.72 -8.77
N VAL A 253 -18.82 25.58 -9.84
CA VAL A 253 -18.91 24.41 -10.72
C VAL A 253 -18.44 23.18 -9.94
N TYR A 254 -19.18 22.08 -10.07
CA TYR A 254 -18.92 20.79 -9.40
C TYR A 254 -19.07 20.79 -7.85
N GLU A 255 -19.72 21.82 -7.26
CA GLU A 255 -19.95 21.90 -5.80
C GLU A 255 -21.21 21.14 -5.34
N ASP A 256 -22.08 20.75 -6.28
CA ASP A 256 -23.28 19.96 -5.96
C ASP A 256 -22.91 18.58 -5.41
N GLU A 257 -23.53 18.16 -4.32
CA GLU A 257 -23.27 16.86 -3.67
C GLU A 257 -23.67 15.66 -4.54
N SER A 258 -24.61 15.88 -5.47
CA SER A 258 -25.02 14.88 -6.45
C SER A 258 -24.05 14.77 -7.64
N TYR A 259 -23.16 15.76 -7.82
CA TYR A 259 -22.21 15.72 -8.94
C TYR A 259 -21.28 14.49 -8.84
N ARG A 260 -21.15 13.80 -9.96
CA ARG A 260 -20.19 12.71 -10.11
C ARG A 260 -19.30 13.01 -11.32
N ALA A 261 -18.01 13.15 -11.03
CA ALA A 261 -17.03 13.38 -12.09
C ALA A 261 -16.80 12.08 -12.88
N PRO A 262 -16.48 12.16 -14.19
CA PRO A 262 -16.14 10.97 -14.94
C PRO A 262 -14.92 10.24 -14.34
N LEU A 263 -14.99 8.92 -14.28
CA LEU A 263 -13.87 8.07 -13.84
C LEU A 263 -12.73 8.07 -14.86
N LEU A 264 -11.51 8.01 -14.36
CA LEU A 264 -10.33 7.56 -15.10
C LEU A 264 -9.81 6.31 -14.43
N HIS A 265 -10.18 5.15 -14.96
CA HIS A 265 -9.84 3.84 -14.40
C HIS A 265 -8.90 3.09 -15.33
N PHE A 266 -7.77 2.65 -14.80
CA PHE A 266 -6.79 1.88 -15.57
C PHE A 266 -6.03 0.88 -14.71
N THR A 267 -5.46 -0.13 -15.37
CA THR A 267 -4.38 -0.95 -14.81
C THR A 267 -3.08 -0.63 -15.52
N SER A 268 -1.95 -0.68 -14.79
CA SER A 268 -0.65 -0.45 -15.38
C SER A 268 0.41 -1.34 -14.75
N THR A 269 1.31 -1.86 -15.61
CA THR A 269 2.52 -2.56 -15.20
C THR A 269 3.71 -1.64 -15.45
N VAL A 270 4.47 -1.33 -14.38
CA VAL A 270 5.47 -0.27 -14.42
C VAL A 270 6.79 -0.70 -13.78
N SER A 271 7.87 -0.06 -14.20
CA SER A 271 9.18 -0.19 -13.57
C SER A 271 9.20 0.40 -12.16
N SER A 272 10.21 0.05 -11.38
CA SER A 272 10.44 0.66 -10.07
C SER A 272 10.64 2.17 -10.20
N GLY A 273 10.15 2.87 -9.18
CA GLY A 273 10.28 4.33 -9.15
C GLY A 273 9.16 5.09 -9.83
N THR A 274 8.27 4.45 -10.58
CA THR A 274 7.10 5.10 -11.17
C THR A 274 6.11 5.53 -10.07
N TYR A 275 5.66 6.78 -10.15
CA TYR A 275 4.55 7.31 -9.35
C TYR A 275 3.25 7.25 -10.12
N ILE A 276 2.30 6.47 -9.61
CA ILE A 276 0.98 6.31 -10.28
C ILE A 276 0.17 7.61 -10.19
N ARG A 277 0.33 8.41 -9.13
CA ARG A 277 -0.27 9.75 -9.02
C ARG A 277 0.20 10.68 -10.14
N SER A 278 1.51 10.69 -10.45
CA SER A 278 2.03 11.44 -11.58
C SER A 278 1.48 10.91 -12.91
N LEU A 279 1.46 9.59 -13.10
CA LEU A 279 0.92 8.97 -14.33
C LEU A 279 -0.56 9.33 -14.54
N LEU A 280 -1.38 9.24 -13.49
CA LEU A 280 -2.78 9.63 -13.55
C LEU A 280 -2.95 11.11 -13.93
N SER A 281 -2.22 12.01 -13.26
CA SER A 281 -2.22 13.43 -13.57
C SER A 281 -1.76 13.70 -15.01
N ASP A 282 -0.73 13.00 -15.48
CA ASP A 282 -0.22 13.13 -16.84
C ASP A 282 -1.26 12.69 -17.88
N ILE A 283 -2.03 11.62 -17.63
CA ILE A 283 -3.14 11.19 -18.50
C ILE A 283 -4.23 12.28 -18.56
N GLY A 284 -4.67 12.78 -17.40
CA GLY A 284 -5.69 13.85 -17.36
C GLY A 284 -5.25 15.09 -18.13
N ARG A 285 -4.02 15.56 -17.92
CA ARG A 285 -3.45 16.72 -18.62
C ARG A 285 -3.21 16.47 -20.11
N CYS A 286 -2.85 15.24 -20.48
CA CYS A 286 -2.70 14.85 -21.88
C CYS A 286 -3.96 15.09 -22.68
N VAL A 287 -5.13 14.80 -22.12
CA VAL A 287 -6.43 14.97 -22.76
C VAL A 287 -7.07 16.35 -22.52
N GLY A 288 -6.31 17.31 -22.01
CA GLY A 288 -6.77 18.70 -21.81
C GLY A 288 -7.68 18.92 -20.59
N SER A 289 -7.64 17.97 -19.64
CA SER A 289 -8.34 18.04 -18.35
C SER A 289 -7.33 17.96 -17.20
N SER A 290 -7.79 17.63 -16.01
CA SER A 290 -6.97 17.26 -14.85
C SER A 290 -7.56 16.02 -14.19
N SER A 291 -6.81 15.38 -13.31
CA SER A 291 -7.31 14.23 -12.54
C SER A 291 -6.58 14.08 -11.23
N TYR A 292 -7.27 13.50 -10.24
CA TYR A 292 -6.70 13.09 -8.98
C TYR A 292 -7.16 11.69 -8.58
N MET A 293 -6.34 10.99 -7.83
CA MET A 293 -6.52 9.57 -7.49
C MET A 293 -7.47 9.42 -6.29
N VAL A 294 -8.43 8.49 -6.41
CA VAL A 294 -9.37 8.13 -5.33
C VAL A 294 -9.17 6.68 -4.87
N LYS A 295 -8.54 5.83 -5.68
CA LYS A 295 -8.23 4.44 -5.33
C LYS A 295 -6.94 4.00 -5.99
N LEU A 296 -6.10 3.30 -5.23
CA LEU A 296 -4.90 2.65 -5.76
C LEU A 296 -4.70 1.29 -5.12
N ILE A 297 -4.53 0.27 -5.95
CA ILE A 297 -4.22 -1.08 -5.50
C ILE A 297 -2.93 -1.55 -6.17
N ARG A 298 -1.90 -1.86 -5.39
CA ARG A 298 -0.75 -2.60 -5.91
C ARG A 298 -1.08 -4.08 -5.95
N SER A 299 -1.55 -4.59 -7.09
CA SER A 299 -1.99 -5.97 -7.24
C SER A 299 -0.83 -6.97 -7.33
N LYS A 300 0.36 -6.50 -7.78
CA LYS A 300 1.55 -7.34 -7.91
C LYS A 300 2.84 -6.57 -7.68
N GLN A 301 3.82 -7.21 -7.07
CA GLN A 301 5.20 -6.73 -6.98
C GLN A 301 6.17 -7.92 -7.04
N ALA A 302 6.96 -7.99 -8.11
CA ALA A 302 7.81 -9.15 -8.41
C ALA A 302 6.99 -10.45 -8.43
N GLU A 303 7.37 -11.45 -7.62
CA GLU A 303 6.68 -12.73 -7.44
C GLU A 303 5.41 -12.66 -6.58
N TRP A 304 5.20 -11.56 -5.85
CA TRP A 304 4.08 -11.40 -4.92
C TRP A 304 2.84 -10.86 -5.64
N GLU A 305 1.72 -11.53 -5.49
CA GLU A 305 0.45 -11.20 -6.17
C GLU A 305 -0.72 -11.41 -5.22
N LEU A 306 -1.64 -10.42 -5.16
CA LEU A 306 -2.85 -10.49 -4.35
C LEU A 306 -3.66 -11.75 -4.68
N ASN A 307 -4.35 -12.29 -3.70
CA ASN A 307 -5.16 -13.51 -3.78
C ASN A 307 -4.36 -14.77 -4.18
N LYS A 308 -3.03 -14.73 -4.04
CA LYS A 308 -2.16 -15.89 -4.25
C LYS A 308 -1.26 -16.11 -3.04
N ASN A 309 -0.13 -15.41 -2.99
CA ASN A 309 0.93 -15.64 -2.02
C ASN A 309 1.12 -14.48 -1.03
N VAL A 310 0.09 -13.69 -0.81
CA VAL A 310 0.05 -12.52 0.05
C VAL A 310 -0.87 -12.79 1.22
N PHE A 311 -0.41 -12.50 2.45
CA PHE A 311 -1.22 -12.58 3.66
C PHE A 311 -2.18 -11.40 3.77
N GLU A 312 -3.35 -11.61 4.36
CA GLU A 312 -4.19 -10.53 4.85
C GLU A 312 -3.71 -10.06 6.23
N MET A 313 -4.05 -8.83 6.62
CA MET A 313 -3.73 -8.34 7.97
C MET A 313 -4.45 -9.16 9.04
N GLU A 314 -5.66 -9.59 8.74
CA GLU A 314 -6.55 -10.39 9.55
C GLU A 314 -5.96 -11.75 9.88
N ASP A 315 -5.10 -12.31 9.03
CA ASP A 315 -4.42 -13.58 9.29
C ASP A 315 -3.55 -13.53 10.56
N PHE A 316 -3.00 -12.36 10.86
CA PHE A 316 -2.17 -12.13 12.05
C PHE A 316 -2.90 -11.54 13.24
N THR A 317 -4.08 -10.95 13.05
CA THR A 317 -4.81 -10.26 14.11
C THR A 317 -5.98 -11.05 14.65
N ASN A 318 -6.60 -11.90 13.82
CA ASN A 318 -7.79 -12.66 14.17
C ASN A 318 -7.48 -14.09 14.58
N TYR A 319 -6.29 -14.59 14.26
CA TYR A 319 -5.86 -15.96 14.57
C TYR A 319 -4.64 -15.98 15.49
N GLY A 320 -4.53 -17.04 16.30
CA GLY A 320 -3.38 -17.32 17.14
C GLY A 320 -2.15 -17.74 16.35
N GLU A 321 -1.00 -17.77 17.04
CA GLU A 321 0.28 -18.17 16.47
C GLU A 321 0.24 -19.59 15.87
N GLU A 322 -0.51 -20.49 16.48
CA GLU A 322 -0.70 -21.87 16.04
C GLU A 322 -1.30 -21.98 14.63
N VAL A 323 -2.02 -20.94 14.17
CA VAL A 323 -2.63 -20.92 12.84
C VAL A 323 -1.71 -20.27 11.81
N TRP A 324 -1.24 -19.03 12.07
CA TRP A 324 -0.47 -18.29 11.05
C TRP A 324 1.01 -18.68 10.96
N ALA A 325 1.64 -19.17 12.05
CA ALA A 325 3.07 -19.41 12.04
C ALA A 325 3.48 -20.56 11.10
N PRO A 326 2.81 -21.72 11.05
CA PRO A 326 3.14 -22.78 10.09
C PRO A 326 3.09 -22.30 8.63
N VAL A 327 2.09 -21.47 8.29
CA VAL A 327 1.93 -20.92 6.93
C VAL A 327 3.04 -19.92 6.64
N LEU A 328 3.34 -19.02 7.59
CA LEU A 328 4.41 -18.04 7.44
C LEU A 328 5.77 -18.73 7.22
N PHE A 329 6.09 -19.80 7.96
CA PHE A 329 7.33 -20.54 7.76
C PHE A 329 7.41 -21.16 6.37
N LYS A 330 6.34 -21.79 5.87
CA LYS A 330 6.30 -22.30 4.49
C LYS A 330 6.58 -21.20 3.47
N VAL A 331 6.00 -20.02 3.64
CA VAL A 331 6.22 -18.86 2.75
C VAL A 331 7.67 -18.38 2.83
N LEU A 332 8.26 -18.27 4.02
CA LEU A 332 9.64 -17.84 4.19
C LEU A 332 10.64 -18.82 3.57
N GLU A 333 10.41 -20.12 3.69
CA GLU A 333 11.24 -21.20 3.12
C GLU A 333 11.14 -21.25 1.60
N SER A 334 9.93 -21.14 1.05
CA SER A 334 9.68 -21.14 -0.39
C SER A 334 10.11 -19.87 -1.12
N LYS A 335 10.50 -18.82 -0.37
CA LYS A 335 10.83 -17.49 -0.90
C LYS A 335 9.71 -16.87 -1.73
N GLY A 336 8.47 -17.08 -1.31
CA GLY A 336 7.30 -16.58 -2.02
C GLY A 336 6.90 -17.40 -3.26
N GLY A 337 7.50 -18.58 -3.45
CA GLY A 337 7.15 -19.47 -4.54
C GLY A 337 5.66 -19.84 -4.57
N ASN A 338 5.28 -20.83 -5.35
CA ASN A 338 3.89 -21.26 -5.66
C ASN A 338 3.07 -21.70 -4.44
N ILE A 339 3.04 -20.89 -3.38
CA ILE A 339 2.21 -21.10 -2.19
C ILE A 339 0.97 -20.21 -2.31
N ASP A 340 -0.18 -20.85 -2.29
CA ASP A 340 -1.47 -20.18 -2.13
C ASP A 340 -1.72 -19.96 -0.63
N VAL A 341 -1.42 -18.74 -0.17
CA VAL A 341 -1.51 -18.39 1.26
C VAL A 341 -2.94 -18.57 1.79
N GLY A 342 -3.95 -18.16 1.02
CA GLY A 342 -5.35 -18.31 1.45
C GLY A 342 -5.71 -19.78 1.73
N LYS A 343 -5.38 -20.67 0.78
CA LYS A 343 -5.63 -22.12 0.98
C LYS A 343 -4.82 -22.73 2.12
N GLU A 344 -3.58 -22.28 2.32
CA GLU A 344 -2.77 -22.80 3.43
C GLU A 344 -3.30 -22.29 4.79
N MET A 345 -3.80 -21.04 4.84
CA MET A 345 -4.48 -20.50 6.03
C MET A 345 -5.76 -21.27 6.34
N GLU A 346 -6.63 -21.53 5.33
CA GLU A 346 -7.84 -22.33 5.51
C GLU A 346 -7.54 -23.73 6.08
N LYS A 347 -6.50 -24.41 5.56
CA LYS A 347 -6.06 -25.71 6.08
C LYS A 347 -5.57 -25.60 7.54
N SER A 348 -4.79 -24.58 7.84
CA SER A 348 -4.24 -24.38 9.19
C SER A 348 -5.34 -24.09 10.21
N ILE A 349 -6.34 -23.29 9.83
CA ILE A 349 -7.53 -23.01 10.64
C ILE A 349 -8.31 -24.30 10.92
N ALA A 350 -8.57 -25.10 9.87
CA ALA A 350 -9.32 -26.36 10.00
C ALA A 350 -8.60 -27.37 10.92
N LEU A 351 -7.26 -27.46 10.81
CA LEU A 351 -6.45 -28.32 11.69
C LEU A 351 -6.52 -27.87 13.15
N ASN A 352 -6.35 -26.58 13.41
CA ASN A 352 -6.40 -26.02 14.75
C ASN A 352 -7.78 -26.21 15.41
N HIS A 353 -8.87 -26.07 14.66
CA HIS A 353 -10.21 -26.36 15.15
C HIS A 353 -10.40 -27.84 15.53
N LYS A 354 -9.83 -28.75 14.74
CA LYS A 354 -9.89 -30.19 15.01
C LYS A 354 -9.11 -30.55 16.28
N GLU A 355 -7.88 -30.06 16.40
CA GLU A 355 -7.03 -30.27 17.58
C GLU A 355 -7.70 -29.74 18.87
N LYS A 356 -8.31 -28.57 18.83
CA LYS A 356 -9.02 -28.03 19.99
C LYS A 356 -10.21 -28.87 20.41
N LYS A 357 -10.99 -29.39 19.46
CA LYS A 357 -12.11 -30.31 19.77
C LYS A 357 -11.63 -31.60 20.41
N GLU A 358 -10.57 -32.21 19.86
CA GLU A 358 -9.97 -33.43 20.42
C GLU A 358 -9.40 -33.20 21.84
N GLU A 359 -8.83 -32.00 22.11
CA GLU A 359 -8.38 -31.63 23.45
C GLU A 359 -9.54 -31.41 24.43
N GLU A 360 -10.66 -30.80 23.97
CA GLU A 360 -11.86 -30.60 24.79
C GLU A 360 -12.51 -31.95 25.14
N GLU A 361 -12.72 -32.83 24.18
CA GLU A 361 -13.27 -34.19 24.38
C GLU A 361 -12.37 -35.02 25.32
N THR A 362 -11.03 -34.88 25.22
CA THR A 362 -10.09 -35.57 26.10
C THR A 362 -10.17 -35.04 27.53
N LYS A 363 -10.40 -33.76 27.73
CA LYS A 363 -10.55 -33.16 29.06
C LYS A 363 -11.87 -33.57 29.71
N GLU A 364 -12.97 -33.54 28.97
CA GLU A 364 -14.28 -33.99 29.45
C GLU A 364 -14.23 -35.45 29.88
N ASN A 365 -13.66 -36.34 29.06
CA ASN A 365 -13.49 -37.76 29.42
C ASN A 365 -12.61 -37.96 30.67
N THR A 366 -11.56 -37.12 30.85
CA THR A 366 -10.66 -37.21 32.01
C THR A 366 -11.34 -36.67 33.27
N GLU A 367 -12.24 -35.72 33.17
CA GLU A 367 -13.05 -35.21 34.30
C GLU A 367 -14.13 -36.21 34.71
N GLU A 368 -14.83 -36.82 33.75
CA GLU A 368 -15.79 -37.90 34.00
C GLU A 368 -15.16 -39.13 34.67
N GLU A 369 -13.95 -39.56 34.23
CA GLU A 369 -13.23 -40.64 34.90
C GLU A 369 -12.83 -40.31 36.35
N LYS A 370 -12.51 -39.04 36.64
CA LYS A 370 -12.18 -38.60 38.02
C LYS A 370 -13.40 -38.52 38.92
N GLU A 371 -14.58 -38.15 38.39
CA GLU A 371 -15.83 -38.15 39.15
C GLU A 371 -16.30 -39.57 39.48
N THR A 372 -16.17 -40.50 38.52
CA THR A 372 -16.54 -41.91 38.77
C THR A 372 -15.65 -42.61 39.81
N VAL A 373 -14.35 -42.28 39.83
CA VAL A 373 -13.42 -42.83 40.84
C VAL A 373 -13.66 -42.27 42.24
N ASN A 374 -14.12 -41.03 42.38
CA ASN A 374 -14.44 -40.44 43.68
C ASN A 374 -15.77 -40.96 44.27
N ASP A 375 -16.72 -41.45 43.45
CA ASP A 375 -17.98 -42.05 43.97
C ASP A 375 -17.77 -43.50 44.49
N GLU A 376 -16.75 -44.24 44.03
CA GLU A 376 -16.43 -45.60 44.51
C GLU A 376 -15.71 -45.63 45.85
N GLU A 377 -15.12 -44.55 46.36
CA GLU A 377 -14.39 -44.50 47.62
C GLU A 377 -15.23 -44.07 48.85
N GLN A 378 -16.55 -44.00 48.82
CA GLN A 378 -17.32 -43.74 50.02
C GLN A 378 -17.55 -45.01 50.83
N PRO A 379 -17.02 -45.12 52.10
CA PRO A 379 -17.21 -46.31 52.91
C PRO A 379 -18.67 -46.38 53.43
N PRO A 380 -19.26 -47.61 53.57
CA PRO A 380 -20.65 -47.78 53.94
C PRO A 380 -20.92 -47.25 55.36
N GLN A 381 -21.88 -46.33 55.47
CA GLN A 381 -22.34 -45.82 56.79
C GLN A 381 -22.92 -46.95 57.63
N LYS A 382 -22.32 -47.23 58.78
CA LYS A 382 -22.84 -48.15 59.80
C LYS A 382 -24.16 -47.60 60.37
N LYS A 383 -25.23 -48.34 60.09
CA LYS A 383 -26.49 -48.17 60.82
C LYS A 383 -26.30 -48.58 62.25
N GLN A 384 -26.30 -47.65 63.22
CA GLN A 384 -26.48 -47.95 64.62
C GLN A 384 -27.99 -48.22 64.90
N LYS A 385 -28.24 -49.41 65.37
CA LYS A 385 -29.54 -49.76 66.02
C LYS A 385 -29.45 -49.40 67.49
N ALA A 386 -30.40 -48.72 67.99
CA ALA A 386 -30.96 -48.81 69.37
C ALA A 386 -32.40 -48.40 69.34
#